data_2015b275fdf3809dc3744235e8f3e906
#
_entry.id   2015b275fdf3809dc3744235e8f3e906
#
_cell.length_a   1.000
_cell.length_b   1.000
_cell.length_c   1.000
_cell.angle_alpha   90.00
_cell.angle_beta   90.00
_cell.angle_gamma   90.00
#
_symmetry.space_group_name_H-M   'P 1'
#
loop_
_entity.id
_entity.type
_entity.pdbx_description
1 polymer ?
#
loop_
_entity_poly.entity_id
_entity_poly.type
_entity_poly.pdbx_seq_one_letter_code
_entity_poly.pdbx_strand_id
1 'polypeptide(L)'
;AEAPIEKRVDDLLSRMTLEEKILQLNQYTMGRNNNVNNIGEEVKKVPAEIGSLIYYDTNPTLRNNVQKKAMEESRLGIPIIFGYDAIHGFRTVYPISLGQACSWNPELVEKACAVTAQEARMSGVDWTFSPMIDVARDPRWGRVAEGYGEDPYTNGVFAAASVRGYQGDDMSAEDRIAACLKHYIGYG
;
A
#
# COMPACT_ATOMS: atom_id res chain seq x y z
N ALA A 1 18.97 -15.87 -4.68
CA ALA A 1 19.02 -14.50 -4.13
C ALA A 1 20.03 -13.60 -4.89
N GLU A 2 21.06 -14.15 -5.50
CA GLU A 2 22.14 -13.38 -6.17
C GLU A 2 21.82 -12.98 -7.63
N ALA A 3 20.80 -13.56 -8.25
CA ALA A 3 20.43 -13.23 -9.61
C ALA A 3 19.72 -11.86 -9.70
N PRO A 4 19.87 -11.11 -10.81
CA PRO A 4 19.10 -9.88 -11.04
C PRO A 4 17.60 -10.09 -10.90
N ILE A 5 16.87 -9.07 -10.46
CA ILE A 5 15.42 -9.14 -10.18
C ILE A 5 14.66 -9.68 -11.38
N GLU A 6 14.91 -9.17 -12.59
CA GLU A 6 14.23 -9.60 -13.81
C GLU A 6 14.36 -11.12 -14.05
N LYS A 7 15.57 -11.66 -13.89
CA LYS A 7 15.79 -13.10 -14.03
C LYS A 7 15.06 -13.93 -12.98
N ARG A 8 14.94 -13.40 -11.77
CA ARG A 8 14.20 -14.06 -10.69
C ARG A 8 12.70 -14.04 -10.95
N VAL A 9 12.19 -12.93 -11.51
CA VAL A 9 10.78 -12.79 -11.92
C VAL A 9 10.47 -13.76 -13.06
N ASP A 10 11.29 -13.80 -14.10
CA ASP A 10 11.11 -14.71 -15.24
C ASP A 10 11.13 -16.18 -14.80
N ASP A 11 12.08 -16.57 -13.95
CA ASP A 11 12.16 -17.93 -13.40
C ASP A 11 10.89 -18.27 -12.62
N LEU A 12 10.42 -17.38 -11.72
CA LEU A 12 9.22 -17.60 -10.93
C LEU A 12 7.98 -17.73 -11.82
N LEU A 13 7.79 -16.80 -12.77
CA LEU A 13 6.67 -16.82 -13.71
C LEU A 13 6.64 -18.08 -14.58
N SER A 14 7.80 -18.60 -14.95
CA SER A 14 7.90 -19.84 -15.74
C SER A 14 7.43 -21.08 -14.98
N ARG A 15 7.49 -21.05 -13.65
CA ARG A 15 7.07 -22.14 -12.77
C ARG A 15 5.60 -22.07 -12.37
N MET A 16 4.96 -20.90 -12.53
CA MET A 16 3.57 -20.67 -12.13
C MET A 16 2.59 -21.24 -13.14
N THR A 17 1.54 -21.89 -12.60
CA THR A 17 0.34 -22.22 -13.39
C THR A 17 -0.45 -20.95 -13.73
N LEU A 18 -1.38 -21.04 -14.67
CA LEU A 18 -2.29 -19.93 -14.99
C LEU A 18 -3.11 -19.52 -13.76
N GLU A 19 -3.58 -20.48 -13.00
CA GLU A 19 -4.37 -20.24 -11.79
C GLU A 19 -3.56 -19.49 -10.72
N GLU A 20 -2.32 -19.90 -10.48
CA GLU A 20 -1.42 -19.20 -9.54
C GLU A 20 -1.13 -17.75 -10.01
N LYS A 21 -0.95 -17.53 -11.31
CA LYS A 21 -0.79 -16.17 -11.86
C LYS A 21 -2.02 -15.31 -11.63
N ILE A 22 -3.23 -15.87 -11.81
CA ILE A 22 -4.50 -15.17 -11.55
C ILE A 22 -4.64 -14.87 -10.06
N LEU A 23 -4.31 -15.80 -9.18
CA LEU A 23 -4.38 -15.59 -7.72
C LEU A 23 -3.40 -14.50 -7.25
N GLN A 24 -2.21 -14.38 -7.86
CA GLN A 24 -1.28 -13.28 -7.55
C GLN A 24 -1.83 -11.90 -7.92
N LEU A 25 -2.79 -11.80 -8.83
CA LEU A 25 -3.47 -10.54 -9.17
C LEU A 25 -4.66 -10.23 -8.23
N ASN A 26 -5.06 -11.18 -7.38
CA ASN A 26 -6.15 -10.97 -6.44
C ASN A 26 -5.70 -10.25 -5.18
N GLN A 27 -6.57 -9.34 -4.72
CA GLN A 27 -6.45 -8.67 -3.44
C GLN A 27 -7.65 -9.00 -2.56
N TYR A 28 -7.42 -9.56 -1.40
CA TYR A 28 -8.43 -9.85 -0.39
C TYR A 28 -8.44 -8.76 0.69
N THR A 29 -9.45 -8.81 1.55
CA THR A 29 -9.60 -7.88 2.68
C THR A 29 -9.66 -8.66 3.99
N MET A 30 -8.93 -8.21 5.00
CA MET A 30 -8.91 -8.81 6.33
C MET A 30 -8.93 -7.76 7.44
N GLY A 31 -9.53 -8.10 8.58
CA GLY A 31 -9.51 -7.26 9.79
C GLY A 31 -10.50 -6.09 9.79
N ARG A 32 -11.48 -6.07 8.90
CA ARG A 32 -12.44 -4.96 8.79
C ARG A 32 -13.38 -4.83 10.00
N ASN A 33 -13.59 -5.91 10.72
CA ASN A 33 -14.34 -5.89 11.98
C ASN A 33 -13.34 -6.03 13.14
N ASN A 34 -13.14 -4.99 13.91
CA ASN A 34 -12.19 -4.87 15.03
C ASN A 34 -12.34 -5.92 16.16
N ASN A 35 -13.07 -7.00 15.93
CA ASN A 35 -13.27 -8.13 16.82
C ASN A 35 -12.77 -9.42 16.16
N VAL A 36 -11.48 -9.55 15.95
CA VAL A 36 -10.88 -10.84 15.59
C VAL A 36 -10.80 -11.69 16.86
N ASN A 37 -11.96 -12.19 17.30
CA ASN A 37 -12.05 -13.09 18.46
C ASN A 37 -11.40 -14.45 18.18
N ASN A 38 -11.17 -14.80 16.92
CA ASN A 38 -10.56 -16.06 16.51
C ASN A 38 -9.60 -15.85 15.33
N ILE A 39 -8.33 -15.59 15.65
CA ILE A 39 -7.26 -15.41 14.66
C ILE A 39 -7.17 -16.61 13.70
N GLY A 40 -7.34 -17.83 14.20
CA GLY A 40 -7.26 -19.03 13.38
C GLY A 40 -8.32 -19.10 12.28
N GLU A 41 -9.55 -18.69 12.57
CA GLU A 41 -10.63 -18.65 11.58
C GLU A 41 -10.41 -17.55 10.53
N GLU A 42 -9.88 -16.38 10.93
CA GLU A 42 -9.55 -15.33 9.98
C GLU A 42 -8.43 -15.75 9.02
N VAL A 43 -7.39 -16.40 9.52
CA VAL A 43 -6.29 -16.94 8.70
C VAL A 43 -6.79 -17.96 7.68
N LYS A 44 -7.75 -18.82 8.06
CA LYS A 44 -8.32 -19.83 7.13
C LYS A 44 -9.04 -19.22 5.94
N LYS A 45 -9.64 -18.03 6.08
CA LYS A 45 -10.39 -17.35 5.01
C LYS A 45 -9.49 -16.81 3.91
N VAL A 46 -8.20 -16.62 4.17
CA VAL A 46 -7.25 -16.08 3.21
C VAL A 46 -6.60 -17.22 2.42
N PRO A 47 -6.75 -17.29 1.08
CA PRO A 47 -6.03 -18.28 0.28
C PRO A 47 -4.51 -18.05 0.37
N ALA A 48 -3.73 -19.13 0.37
CA ALA A 48 -2.28 -19.07 0.53
C ALA A 48 -1.55 -18.45 -0.67
N GLU A 49 -2.18 -18.47 -1.85
CA GLU A 49 -1.59 -18.09 -3.14
C GLU A 49 -1.90 -16.66 -3.58
N ILE A 50 -2.62 -15.86 -2.78
CA ILE A 50 -2.99 -14.49 -3.17
C ILE A 50 -1.78 -13.55 -3.20
N GLY A 51 -1.82 -12.55 -4.10
CA GLY A 51 -0.75 -11.57 -4.23
C GLY A 51 -0.76 -10.50 -3.15
N SER A 52 -1.93 -10.03 -2.76
CA SER A 52 -2.03 -8.93 -1.81
C SER A 52 -3.26 -8.99 -0.90
N LEU A 53 -3.18 -8.26 0.21
CA LEU A 53 -4.23 -8.18 1.21
C LEU A 53 -4.43 -6.74 1.66
N ILE A 54 -5.68 -6.25 1.66
CA ILE A 54 -6.02 -5.02 2.38
C ILE A 54 -6.11 -5.38 3.87
N TYR A 55 -5.20 -4.82 4.66
CA TYR A 55 -4.97 -5.20 6.04
C TYR A 55 -5.42 -4.09 6.98
N TYR A 56 -6.61 -4.24 7.59
CA TYR A 56 -7.17 -3.24 8.49
C TYR A 56 -6.82 -3.47 9.97
N ASP A 57 -6.36 -4.66 10.31
CA ASP A 57 -5.97 -5.02 11.67
C ASP A 57 -4.44 -5.06 11.78
N THR A 58 -3.88 -4.21 12.61
CA THR A 58 -2.43 -4.14 12.87
C THR A 58 -1.95 -5.18 13.89
N ASN A 59 -2.71 -6.25 14.12
CA ASN A 59 -2.32 -7.33 15.01
C ASN A 59 -1.17 -8.16 14.39
N PRO A 60 0.04 -8.14 14.97
CA PRO A 60 1.20 -8.80 14.40
C PRO A 60 1.05 -10.33 14.35
N THR A 61 0.32 -10.94 15.29
CA THR A 61 0.10 -12.38 15.28
C THR A 61 -0.78 -12.80 14.10
N LEU A 62 -1.84 -12.06 13.82
CA LEU A 62 -2.69 -12.32 12.67
C LEU A 62 -1.91 -12.19 11.35
N ARG A 63 -1.19 -11.08 11.18
CA ARG A 63 -0.35 -10.84 10.00
C ARG A 63 0.68 -11.95 9.79
N ASN A 64 1.42 -12.30 10.84
CA ASN A 64 2.48 -13.30 10.76
C ASN A 64 1.92 -14.70 10.46
N ASN A 65 0.76 -15.06 11.00
CA ASN A 65 0.11 -16.34 10.71
C ASN A 65 -0.36 -16.40 9.24
N VAL A 66 -0.89 -15.31 8.70
CA VAL A 66 -1.26 -15.25 7.27
C VAL A 66 -0.02 -15.37 6.39
N GLN A 67 1.05 -14.64 6.71
CA GLN A 67 2.30 -14.74 5.96
C GLN A 67 2.93 -16.12 6.04
N LYS A 68 2.91 -16.72 7.23
CA LYS A 68 3.39 -18.09 7.43
C LYS A 68 2.59 -19.08 6.56
N LYS A 69 1.26 -18.95 6.54
CA LYS A 69 0.40 -19.78 5.70
C LYS A 69 0.79 -19.65 4.22
N ALA A 70 0.99 -18.43 3.71
CA ALA A 70 1.41 -18.22 2.33
C ALA A 70 2.75 -18.89 2.02
N MET A 71 3.71 -18.78 2.93
CA MET A 71 5.05 -19.34 2.74
C MET A 71 5.13 -20.86 2.88
N GLU A 72 4.29 -21.47 3.72
CA GLU A 72 4.38 -22.90 4.05
C GLU A 72 3.31 -23.77 3.36
N GLU A 73 2.15 -23.21 3.05
CA GLU A 73 1.03 -23.98 2.48
C GLU A 73 0.88 -23.78 0.97
N SER A 74 1.40 -22.67 0.39
CA SER A 74 1.42 -22.52 -1.07
C SER A 74 2.57 -23.28 -1.71
N ARG A 75 2.38 -23.75 -2.95
CA ARG A 75 3.39 -24.54 -3.67
C ARG A 75 4.69 -23.79 -3.95
N LEU A 76 4.60 -22.47 -4.16
CA LEU A 76 5.74 -21.62 -4.53
C LEU A 76 6.27 -20.78 -3.36
N GLY A 77 5.59 -20.73 -2.23
CA GLY A 77 6.00 -19.97 -1.06
C GLY A 77 6.14 -18.47 -1.32
N ILE A 78 5.25 -17.89 -2.14
CA ILE A 78 5.29 -16.47 -2.48
C ILE A 78 4.68 -15.67 -1.31
N PRO A 79 5.40 -14.70 -0.73
CA PRO A 79 4.85 -13.90 0.35
C PRO A 79 3.75 -12.95 -0.13
N ILE A 80 2.75 -12.71 0.72
CA ILE A 80 1.66 -11.76 0.48
C ILE A 80 2.15 -10.33 0.75
N ILE A 81 1.72 -9.37 -0.08
CA ILE A 81 1.93 -7.94 0.14
C ILE A 81 0.75 -7.39 0.96
N PHE A 82 1.04 -6.77 2.10
CA PHE A 82 0.03 -6.17 2.97
C PHE A 82 -0.13 -4.68 2.65
N GLY A 83 -1.33 -4.30 2.20
CA GLY A 83 -1.69 -2.94 1.83
C GLY A 83 -2.61 -2.25 2.84
N TYR A 84 -2.51 -0.93 2.95
CA TYR A 84 -3.35 -0.10 3.81
C TYR A 84 -3.56 1.29 3.21
N ASP A 85 -4.71 1.92 3.49
CA ASP A 85 -5.00 3.31 3.09
C ASP A 85 -4.40 4.29 4.11
N ALA A 86 -3.12 4.58 4.02
CA ALA A 86 -2.45 5.60 4.83
C ALA A 86 -2.33 6.91 4.06
N ILE A 87 -3.47 7.60 3.80
CA ILE A 87 -3.56 8.73 2.87
C ILE A 87 -2.98 10.02 3.48
N HIS A 88 -3.27 10.32 4.74
CA HIS A 88 -2.78 11.50 5.43
C HIS A 88 -2.30 11.18 6.85
N GLY A 89 -1.49 10.17 6.95
CA GLY A 89 -0.94 9.63 8.19
C GLY A 89 -1.38 8.20 8.47
N PHE A 90 -0.78 7.59 9.48
CA PHE A 90 -1.11 6.23 9.93
C PHE A 90 -1.49 6.26 11.42
N ARG A 91 -0.53 6.34 12.34
CA ARG A 91 -0.78 6.59 13.77
C ARG A 91 -0.81 8.08 14.06
N THR A 92 0.15 8.82 13.51
CA THR A 92 0.15 10.28 13.48
C THR A 92 -0.73 10.74 12.33
N VAL A 93 -1.77 11.53 12.64
CA VAL A 93 -2.71 12.06 11.66
C VAL A 93 -2.28 13.45 11.24
N TYR A 94 -2.16 13.67 9.94
CA TYR A 94 -1.86 14.95 9.31
C TYR A 94 -3.13 15.57 8.70
N PRO A 95 -3.11 16.85 8.30
CA PRO A 95 -4.20 17.42 7.52
C PRO A 95 -4.49 16.58 6.26
N ILE A 96 -5.75 16.60 5.79
CA ILE A 96 -6.12 15.96 4.51
C ILE A 96 -5.27 16.52 3.36
N SER A 97 -5.14 15.78 2.26
CA SER A 97 -4.24 16.14 1.16
C SER A 97 -4.48 17.55 0.61
N LEU A 98 -5.75 17.95 0.47
CA LEU A 98 -6.10 19.31 0.08
C LEU A 98 -5.58 20.36 1.07
N GLY A 99 -5.68 20.10 2.37
CA GLY A 99 -5.12 20.96 3.41
C GLY A 99 -3.58 20.99 3.39
N GLN A 100 -2.95 19.87 3.10
CA GLN A 100 -1.49 19.82 2.91
C GLN A 100 -1.05 20.65 1.71
N ALA A 101 -1.79 20.61 0.60
CA ALA A 101 -1.52 21.42 -0.59
C ALA A 101 -1.59 22.93 -0.30
N CYS A 102 -2.48 23.37 0.58
CA CYS A 102 -2.59 24.76 1.02
C CYS A 102 -1.33 25.29 1.74
N SER A 103 -0.43 24.41 2.18
CA SER A 103 0.86 24.81 2.74
C SER A 103 1.83 25.37 1.69
N TRP A 104 1.64 25.06 0.41
CA TRP A 104 2.56 25.33 -0.69
C TRP A 104 3.99 24.82 -0.42
N ASN A 105 4.11 23.80 0.43
CA ASN A 105 5.39 23.25 0.85
C ASN A 105 5.47 21.73 0.62
N PRO A 106 5.91 21.29 -0.56
CA PRO A 106 6.05 19.88 -0.88
C PRO A 106 7.02 19.12 0.05
N GLU A 107 8.09 19.80 0.52
CA GLU A 107 9.06 19.18 1.43
C GLU A 107 8.44 18.79 2.77
N LEU A 108 7.47 19.58 3.24
CA LEU A 108 6.73 19.25 4.47
C LEU A 108 5.87 18.01 4.27
N VAL A 109 5.25 17.86 3.11
CA VAL A 109 4.47 16.68 2.76
C VAL A 109 5.36 15.44 2.61
N GLU A 110 6.53 15.57 2.00
CA GLU A 110 7.51 14.51 1.91
C GLU A 110 7.91 13.98 3.31
N LYS A 111 8.18 14.89 4.26
CA LYS A 111 8.49 14.53 5.66
C LYS A 111 7.32 13.83 6.35
N ALA A 112 6.10 14.33 6.16
CA ALA A 112 4.89 13.71 6.72
C ALA A 112 4.68 12.28 6.18
N CYS A 113 4.88 12.09 4.88
CA CYS A 113 4.81 10.77 4.24
C CYS A 113 5.93 9.84 4.73
N ALA A 114 7.14 10.35 5.00
CA ALA A 114 8.22 9.54 5.53
C ALA A 114 7.92 9.02 6.96
N VAL A 115 7.36 9.87 7.82
CA VAL A 115 6.89 9.43 9.16
C VAL A 115 5.75 8.41 9.03
N THR A 116 4.81 8.66 8.13
CA THR A 116 3.70 7.73 7.85
C THR A 116 4.22 6.37 7.38
N ALA A 117 5.23 6.36 6.49
CA ALA A 117 5.86 5.14 6.00
C ALA A 117 6.51 4.34 7.14
N GLN A 118 7.27 5.00 7.99
CA GLN A 118 7.91 4.37 9.15
C GLN A 118 6.88 3.74 10.09
N GLU A 119 5.84 4.49 10.47
CA GLU A 119 4.79 3.99 11.36
C GLU A 119 4.04 2.79 10.75
N ALA A 120 3.70 2.88 9.46
CA ALA A 120 2.99 1.84 8.73
C ALA A 120 3.87 0.58 8.59
N ARG A 121 5.14 0.74 8.19
CA ARG A 121 6.09 -0.36 8.04
C ARG A 121 6.30 -1.12 9.34
N MET A 122 6.50 -0.41 10.44
CA MET A 122 6.64 -1.01 11.78
C MET A 122 5.37 -1.71 12.26
N SER A 123 4.22 -1.40 11.66
CA SER A 123 2.93 -2.06 11.91
C SER A 123 2.64 -3.21 10.92
N GLY A 124 3.58 -3.52 10.02
CA GLY A 124 3.49 -4.65 9.09
C GLY A 124 2.83 -4.32 7.75
N VAL A 125 2.67 -3.05 7.42
CA VAL A 125 2.20 -2.60 6.10
C VAL A 125 3.38 -2.53 5.14
N ASP A 126 3.22 -3.07 3.93
CA ASP A 126 4.24 -3.08 2.88
C ASP A 126 3.92 -2.07 1.76
N TRP A 127 2.65 -1.70 1.61
CA TRP A 127 2.14 -0.91 0.51
C TRP A 127 1.01 0.03 0.98
N THR A 128 1.07 1.31 0.62
CA THR A 128 -0.04 2.25 0.84
C THR A 128 -0.77 2.56 -0.45
N PHE A 129 -2.11 2.73 -0.39
CA PHE A 129 -2.92 3.17 -1.52
C PHE A 129 -2.95 4.70 -1.63
N SER A 130 -1.78 5.32 -1.61
CA SER A 130 -1.54 6.76 -1.62
C SER A 130 -0.27 7.08 -2.43
N PRO A 131 -0.17 8.27 -3.04
CA PRO A 131 -1.10 9.39 -3.02
C PRO A 131 -2.22 9.28 -4.04
N MET A 132 -3.37 9.93 -3.73
CA MET A 132 -4.41 10.19 -4.71
C MET A 132 -4.07 11.44 -5.52
N ILE A 133 -3.93 11.28 -6.84
CA ILE A 133 -3.46 12.33 -7.75
C ILE A 133 -4.48 12.74 -8.81
N ASP A 134 -5.74 12.34 -8.60
CA ASP A 134 -6.83 12.77 -9.47
C ASP A 134 -7.02 14.28 -9.37
N VAL A 135 -7.11 14.94 -10.52
CA VAL A 135 -7.27 16.40 -10.59
C VAL A 135 -8.72 16.75 -10.28
N ALA A 136 -8.97 17.49 -9.22
CA ALA A 136 -10.29 17.90 -8.77
C ALA A 136 -10.87 19.01 -9.66
N ARG A 137 -11.47 18.67 -10.81
CA ARG A 137 -12.02 19.61 -11.79
C ARG A 137 -13.37 20.18 -11.39
N ASP A 138 -14.17 19.40 -10.68
CA ASP A 138 -15.52 19.79 -10.23
C ASP A 138 -15.57 19.75 -8.69
N PRO A 139 -15.84 20.87 -8.02
CA PRO A 139 -15.89 20.90 -6.54
C PRO A 139 -17.03 20.07 -5.94
N ARG A 140 -17.99 19.61 -6.74
CA ARG A 140 -19.07 18.70 -6.32
C ARG A 140 -18.59 17.25 -6.21
N TRP A 141 -17.44 16.93 -6.78
CA TRP A 141 -16.89 15.58 -6.69
C TRP A 141 -16.58 15.21 -5.22
N GLY A 142 -17.13 14.09 -4.75
CA GLY A 142 -17.09 13.70 -3.34
C GLY A 142 -15.70 13.41 -2.79
N ARG A 143 -14.66 13.29 -3.64
CA ARG A 143 -13.29 12.98 -3.23
C ARG A 143 -12.28 14.12 -3.42
N VAL A 144 -12.75 15.34 -3.61
CA VAL A 144 -11.90 16.54 -3.73
C VAL A 144 -10.92 16.66 -2.56
N ALA A 145 -11.34 16.30 -1.36
CA ALA A 145 -10.53 16.42 -0.13
C ALA A 145 -9.30 15.50 -0.10
N GLU A 146 -9.31 14.42 -0.90
CA GLU A 146 -8.23 13.43 -0.90
C GLU A 146 -7.06 13.79 -1.83
N GLY A 147 -7.28 14.66 -2.81
CA GLY A 147 -6.26 15.12 -3.79
C GLY A 147 -5.63 16.45 -3.39
N TYR A 148 -4.70 16.91 -4.21
CA TYR A 148 -3.94 18.15 -3.98
C TYR A 148 -4.51 19.37 -4.71
N GLY A 149 -5.75 19.28 -5.24
CA GLY A 149 -6.47 20.40 -5.84
C GLY A 149 -6.76 20.23 -7.33
N GLU A 150 -7.05 21.36 -7.98
CA GLU A 150 -7.54 21.42 -9.36
C GLU A 150 -6.44 21.61 -10.43
N ASP A 151 -5.22 21.94 -10.01
CA ASP A 151 -4.11 22.19 -10.90
C ASP A 151 -3.24 20.94 -11.12
N PRO A 152 -3.05 20.47 -12.37
CA PRO A 152 -2.23 19.29 -12.66
C PRO A 152 -0.77 19.42 -12.25
N TYR A 153 -0.18 20.62 -12.35
CA TYR A 153 1.21 20.86 -11.98
C TYR A 153 1.39 20.71 -10.46
N THR A 154 0.53 21.35 -9.68
CA THR A 154 0.52 21.24 -8.22
C THR A 154 0.32 19.80 -7.76
N ASN A 155 -0.64 19.08 -8.35
CA ASN A 155 -0.82 17.65 -8.07
C ASN A 155 0.45 16.85 -8.36
N GLY A 156 1.13 17.11 -9.49
CA GLY A 156 2.36 16.41 -9.86
C GLY A 156 3.49 16.65 -8.85
N VAL A 157 3.68 17.90 -8.41
CA VAL A 157 4.73 18.28 -7.44
C VAL A 157 4.50 17.59 -6.08
N PHE A 158 3.27 17.67 -5.56
CA PHE A 158 2.93 17.03 -4.28
C PHE A 158 2.91 15.49 -4.37
N ALA A 159 2.49 14.94 -5.52
CA ALA A 159 2.58 13.50 -5.77
C ALA A 159 4.02 12.99 -5.71
N ALA A 160 4.95 13.69 -6.38
CA ALA A 160 6.36 13.34 -6.37
C ALA A 160 6.96 13.41 -4.95
N ALA A 161 6.61 14.45 -4.18
CA ALA A 161 7.03 14.59 -2.79
C ALA A 161 6.48 13.44 -1.92
N SER A 162 5.20 13.08 -2.09
CA SER A 162 4.59 11.99 -1.34
C SER A 162 5.25 10.65 -1.64
N VAL A 163 5.51 10.35 -2.92
CA VAL A 163 6.19 9.11 -3.31
C VAL A 163 7.60 9.04 -2.71
N ARG A 164 8.38 10.14 -2.80
CA ARG A 164 9.71 10.19 -2.16
C ARG A 164 9.63 9.98 -0.65
N GLY A 165 8.63 10.56 -0.01
CA GLY A 165 8.40 10.36 1.43
C GLY A 165 8.11 8.91 1.78
N TYR A 166 7.20 8.25 1.06
CA TYR A 166 6.85 6.85 1.33
C TYR A 166 7.98 5.88 0.98
N GLN A 167 8.65 6.06 -0.16
CA GLN A 167 9.59 5.11 -0.71
C GLN A 167 11.05 5.41 -0.37
N GLY A 168 11.39 6.68 -0.08
CA GLY A 168 12.78 7.11 0.09
C GLY A 168 13.64 6.84 -1.15
N ASP A 169 14.94 6.84 -0.95
CA ASP A 169 15.92 6.53 -2.00
C ASP A 169 16.21 5.04 -2.12
N ASP A 170 15.86 4.26 -1.10
CA ASP A 170 16.06 2.81 -1.04
C ASP A 170 14.79 2.12 -0.50
N MET A 171 14.06 1.49 -1.40
CA MET A 171 12.83 0.73 -1.07
C MET A 171 13.09 -0.50 -0.19
N SER A 172 14.33 -0.98 -0.07
CA SER A 172 14.68 -2.10 0.79
C SER A 172 14.87 -1.70 2.26
N ALA A 173 14.87 -0.40 2.56
CA ALA A 173 15.02 0.10 3.92
C ALA A 173 13.81 -0.31 4.80
N GLU A 174 14.09 -0.55 6.07
CA GLU A 174 13.11 -1.10 7.02
C GLU A 174 12.02 -0.10 7.43
N ASP A 175 12.13 1.16 7.04
CA ASP A 175 11.23 2.25 7.36
C ASP A 175 10.46 2.80 6.14
N ARG A 176 10.44 2.04 5.03
CA ARG A 176 9.82 2.43 3.77
C ARG A 176 8.70 1.49 3.36
N ILE A 177 7.72 2.03 2.61
CA ILE A 177 6.61 1.28 2.03
C ILE A 177 6.42 1.68 0.57
N ALA A 178 5.86 0.78 -0.23
CA ALA A 178 5.51 1.11 -1.60
C ALA A 178 4.36 2.13 -1.65
N ALA A 179 4.45 3.12 -2.52
CA ALA A 179 3.38 4.05 -2.84
C ALA A 179 2.51 3.52 -3.99
N CYS A 180 1.29 4.04 -4.11
CA CYS A 180 0.37 3.74 -5.21
C CYS A 180 -0.25 5.03 -5.72
N LEU A 181 0.19 5.48 -6.87
CA LEU A 181 -0.45 6.60 -7.56
C LEU A 181 -1.83 6.18 -8.06
N LYS A 182 -2.90 6.78 -7.54
CA LYS A 182 -4.26 6.39 -7.87
C LYS A 182 -5.09 7.62 -8.28
N HIS A 183 -6.13 7.45 -9.11
CA HIS A 183 -6.56 6.19 -9.74
C HIS A 183 -6.21 6.28 -11.22
N TYR A 184 -5.37 5.44 -11.71
CA TYR A 184 -4.89 5.54 -13.09
C TYR A 184 -6.00 5.92 -14.05
N ILE A 185 -6.06 7.16 -14.37
CA ILE A 185 -6.67 7.99 -15.39
C ILE A 185 -8.20 8.19 -15.38
N GLY A 186 -8.60 9.47 -15.40
CA GLY A 186 -9.97 9.91 -15.70
C GLY A 186 -10.98 9.80 -14.56
N TYR A 187 -10.49 9.73 -13.33
CA TYR A 187 -11.30 9.68 -12.13
C TYR A 187 -11.19 11.02 -11.37
N GLY A 188 -12.13 11.96 -11.61
CA GLY A 188 -12.10 13.30 -11.02
C GLY A 188 -12.98 14.28 -11.79
#